data_b6b97b8568090697bc2ba04212670698
#
_entry.id   b6b97b8568090697bc2ba04212670698
#
_cell.length_a   1.000
_cell.length_b   1.000
_cell.length_c   1.000
_cell.angle_alpha   90.00
_cell.angle_beta   90.00
_cell.angle_gamma   90.00
#
_symmetry.space_group_name_H-M   'P 1'
#
loop_
_entity.id
_entity.type
_entity.pdbx_description
1 polymer ?
#
loop_
_entity_poly.entity_id
_entity_poly.type
_entity_poly.pdbx_seq_one_letter_code
_entity_poly.pdbx_strand_id
1 'polypeptide(L)' 'MQIGCGYRVMQVRGRDYLYFWHYEPRDGRRRQVYDYVGPAKDGEARRKTVDLLDQYTRRAIEEARRRLQSERIEAMGTAR' A
#
# COMPACT_ATOMS: atom_id res chain seq x y z
N MET A 1 -8.93 9.98 0.73
CA MET A 1 -7.64 9.58 0.14
C MET A 1 -7.64 8.08 -0.11
N GLN A 2 -7.27 7.69 -1.28
CA GLN A 2 -7.19 6.28 -1.62
C GLN A 2 -5.79 5.76 -1.30
N ILE A 3 -5.71 4.79 -0.39
CA ILE A 3 -4.45 4.15 -0.04
C ILE A 3 -4.22 3.00 -1.00
N GLY A 4 -3.12 3.05 -1.74
CA GLY A 4 -2.81 2.07 -2.77
C GLY A 4 -2.19 0.77 -2.25
N CYS A 5 -2.85 0.11 -1.31
CA CYS A 5 -2.43 -1.20 -0.85
C CYS A 5 -3.60 -1.98 -0.24
N GLY A 6 -3.44 -3.28 -0.18
CA GLY A 6 -4.44 -4.16 0.40
C GLY A 6 -3.97 -5.61 0.39
N TYR A 7 -4.86 -6.51 0.68
CA TYR A 7 -4.56 -7.93 0.59
C TYR A 7 -5.63 -8.65 -0.23
N ARG A 8 -5.28 -9.84 -0.71
CA ARG A 8 -6.20 -10.68 -1.45
C ARG A 8 -5.94 -12.14 -1.10
N VAL A 9 -7.02 -12.91 -0.99
CA VAL A 9 -6.94 -14.36 -0.86
C VAL A 9 -7.16 -14.96 -2.25
N MET A 10 -6.21 -15.78 -2.69
CA MET A 10 -6.34 -16.50 -3.95
C MET A 10 -6.33 -17.99 -3.69
N GLN A 11 -7.25 -18.70 -4.33
CA GLN A 11 -7.34 -20.15 -4.23
C GLN A 11 -6.54 -20.79 -5.35
N VAL A 12 -5.62 -21.68 -4.97
CA VAL A 12 -4.82 -22.44 -5.93
C VAL A 12 -4.89 -23.91 -5.49
N ARG A 13 -5.42 -24.75 -6.38
CA ARG A 13 -5.58 -26.19 -6.14
C ARG A 13 -6.29 -26.52 -4.80
N GLY A 14 -7.37 -25.78 -4.51
CA GLY A 14 -8.18 -25.99 -3.32
C GLY A 14 -7.59 -25.43 -2.03
N ARG A 15 -6.48 -24.73 -2.09
CA ARG A 15 -5.85 -24.09 -0.94
C ARG A 15 -5.87 -22.57 -1.09
N ASP A 16 -6.11 -21.89 0.03
CA ASP A 16 -6.15 -20.45 0.06
C ASP A 16 -4.79 -19.86 0.44
N TYR A 17 -4.35 -18.86 -0.31
CA TYR A 17 -3.09 -18.17 -0.09
C TYR A 17 -3.31 -16.68 0.01
N LEU A 18 -2.53 -16.02 0.87
CA LEU A 18 -2.56 -14.58 1.07
C LEU A 18 -1.55 -13.90 0.16
N TYR A 19 -2.03 -12.86 -0.51
CA TYR A 19 -1.19 -11.96 -1.31
C TYR A 19 -1.40 -10.55 -0.81
N PHE A 20 -0.30 -9.82 -0.72
CA PHE A 20 -0.32 -8.39 -0.46
C PHE A 20 -0.19 -7.65 -1.78
N TRP A 21 -1.03 -6.68 -2.04
CA TRP A 21 -0.92 -5.90 -3.26
C TRP A 21 -0.63 -4.43 -2.92
N HIS A 22 0.13 -3.79 -3.81
CA HIS A 22 0.47 -2.39 -3.73
C HIS A 22 0.72 -1.85 -5.13
N TYR A 23 0.85 -0.54 -5.23
CA TYR A 23 1.17 0.08 -6.51
C TYR A 23 2.64 0.45 -6.55
N GLU A 24 3.27 0.19 -7.68
CA GLU A 24 4.62 0.63 -7.98
C GLU A 24 4.62 1.53 -9.19
N PRO A 25 5.43 2.63 -9.18
CA PRO A 25 5.61 3.44 -10.38
C PRO A 25 6.48 2.70 -11.40
N ARG A 26 5.97 2.56 -12.61
CA ARG A 26 6.74 2.02 -13.74
C ARG A 26 6.43 2.85 -14.98
N ASP A 27 7.47 3.40 -15.60
CA ASP A 27 7.35 4.16 -16.85
C ASP A 27 6.30 5.26 -16.79
N GLY A 28 6.25 5.97 -15.65
CA GLY A 28 5.28 7.05 -15.44
C GLY A 28 3.86 6.58 -15.15
N ARG A 29 3.64 5.27 -15.00
CA ARG A 29 2.34 4.68 -14.68
C ARG A 29 2.40 3.95 -13.34
N ARG A 30 1.26 3.91 -12.67
CA ARG A 30 1.10 3.11 -11.46
C ARG A 30 0.67 1.71 -11.85
N ARG A 31 1.46 0.71 -11.46
CA ARG A 31 1.16 -0.69 -11.73
C ARG A 31 0.87 -1.42 -10.44
N GLN A 32 -0.21 -2.17 -10.41
CA GLN A 32 -0.57 -3.00 -9.26
C GLN A 32 0.30 -4.25 -9.23
N VAL A 33 0.95 -4.49 -8.10
CA VAL A 33 1.85 -5.61 -7.89
C VAL A 33 1.32 -6.48 -6.76
N TYR A 34 1.40 -7.80 -6.92
CA TYR A 34 0.98 -8.78 -5.92
C TYR A 34 2.20 -9.51 -5.39
N ASP A 35 2.39 -9.50 -4.08
CA ASP A 35 3.46 -10.23 -3.42
C ASP A 35 2.88 -11.38 -2.62
N TYR A 36 3.41 -12.56 -2.82
CA TYR A 36 3.01 -13.74 -2.08
C TYR A 36 3.43 -13.61 -0.61
N VAL A 37 2.50 -13.87 0.31
CA VAL A 37 2.80 -13.81 1.75
C VAL A 37 2.86 -15.21 2.35
N GLY A 38 1.86 -16.05 2.12
CA GLY A 38 1.83 -17.40 2.66
C GLY A 38 0.42 -17.98 2.66
N PRO A 39 0.28 -19.20 3.21
CA PRO A 39 -1.03 -19.85 3.34
C PRO A 39 -1.96 -19.02 4.22
N ALA A 40 -3.23 -18.91 3.82
CA ALA A 40 -4.22 -18.13 4.55
C ALA A 40 -4.49 -18.65 5.97
N LYS A 41 -4.24 -19.94 6.20
CA LYS A 41 -4.41 -20.57 7.51
C LYS A 41 -3.25 -20.30 8.47
N ASP A 42 -2.11 -19.87 7.94
CA ASP A 42 -0.90 -19.65 8.73
C ASP A 42 -1.01 -18.32 9.50
N GLY A 43 -0.88 -18.38 10.82
CA GLY A 43 -0.94 -17.21 11.67
C GLY A 43 0.19 -16.22 11.41
N GLU A 44 1.37 -16.71 11.04
CA GLU A 44 2.49 -15.84 10.69
C GLU A 44 2.24 -15.09 9.38
N ALA A 45 1.68 -15.76 8.39
CA ALA A 45 1.34 -15.13 7.12
C ALA A 45 0.31 -14.03 7.34
N ARG A 46 -0.70 -14.28 8.18
CA ARG A 46 -1.70 -13.27 8.52
C ARG A 46 -1.09 -12.07 9.25
N ARG A 47 -0.21 -12.32 10.19
CA ARG A 47 0.50 -11.27 10.93
C ARG A 47 1.37 -10.44 9.99
N LYS A 48 2.10 -11.10 9.11
CA LYS A 48 2.94 -10.42 8.11
C LYS A 48 2.10 -9.55 7.18
N THR A 49 0.93 -10.02 6.78
CA THR A 49 0.00 -9.24 5.95
C THR A 49 -0.44 -7.97 6.67
N VAL A 50 -0.80 -8.08 7.95
CA VAL A 50 -1.18 -6.92 8.76
C VAL A 50 -0.02 -5.93 8.89
N ASP A 51 1.19 -6.43 9.12
CA ASP A 51 2.37 -5.58 9.23
C ASP A 51 2.66 -4.83 7.92
N LEU A 52 2.52 -5.49 6.79
CA LEU A 52 2.69 -4.86 5.48
C LEU A 52 1.63 -3.78 5.23
N LEU A 53 0.38 -4.07 5.57
CA LEU A 53 -0.70 -3.10 5.47
C LEU A 53 -0.40 -1.87 6.32
N ASP A 54 0.05 -2.08 7.54
CA ASP A 54 0.39 -1.00 8.46
C ASP A 54 1.54 -0.15 7.93
N GLN A 55 2.61 -0.78 7.47
CA GLN A 55 3.78 -0.08 6.93
C GLN A 55 3.42 0.78 5.72
N TYR A 56 2.73 0.20 4.75
CA TYR A 56 2.36 0.91 3.52
C TYR A 56 1.36 2.03 3.79
N THR A 57 0.41 1.80 4.69
CA THR A 57 -0.57 2.82 5.07
C THR A 57 0.11 4.02 5.74
N ARG A 58 1.01 3.75 6.68
CA ARG A 58 1.76 4.81 7.38
C ARG A 58 2.62 5.62 6.41
N ARG A 59 3.28 4.94 5.47
CA ARG A 59 4.07 5.61 4.44
C ARG A 59 3.22 6.50 3.55
N ALA A 60 2.05 6.02 3.14
CA ALA A 60 1.14 6.78 2.31
C ALA A 60 0.62 8.03 3.05
N ILE A 61 0.30 7.91 4.32
CA ILE A 61 -0.13 9.03 5.15
C ILE A 61 0.99 10.05 5.29
N GLU A 62 2.20 9.60 5.53
CA GLU A 62 3.36 10.48 5.66
C GLU A 62 3.64 11.24 4.38
N GLU A 63 3.59 10.58 3.25
CA GLU A 63 3.77 11.22 1.94
C GLU A 63 2.67 12.25 1.68
N ALA A 64 1.43 11.91 2.03
CA ALA A 64 0.31 12.83 1.88
C ALA A 64 0.49 14.08 2.75
N ARG A 65 1.00 13.93 3.96
CA ARG A 65 1.28 15.05 4.86
C ARG A 65 2.36 15.97 4.29
N ARG A 66 3.43 15.40 3.77
CA ARG A 66 4.51 16.16 3.15
C ARG A 66 4.00 16.96 1.95
N ARG A 67 3.20 16.31 1.12
CA ARG A 67 2.61 16.94 -0.05
C ARG A 67 1.72 18.12 0.35
N LEU A 68 0.85 17.93 1.34
CA LEU A 68 -0.03 18.96 1.85
C LEU A 68 0.77 20.15 2.37
N GLN A 69 1.82 19.89 3.13
CA GLN A 69 2.68 20.92 3.68
C GLN A 69 3.37 21.72 2.57
N SER A 70 3.89 21.02 1.58
CA SER A 70 4.55 21.64 0.44
C SER A 70 3.58 22.54 -0.34
N GLU A 71 2.36 22.07 -0.58
CA GLU A 71 1.33 22.84 -1.26
C GLU A 71 0.88 24.06 -0.45
N ARG A 72 0.83 23.94 0.88
CA ARG A 72 0.52 25.07 1.75
C ARG A 72 1.58 26.15 1.65
N ILE A 73 2.84 25.78 1.65
CA ILE A 73 3.96 26.72 1.53
C ILE A 73 3.88 27.43 0.20
N GLU A 74 3.65 26.71 -0.89
CA GLU A 74 3.50 27.30 -2.22
C GLU A 74 2.31 28.24 -2.28
N ALA A 75 1.17 27.84 -1.78
CA ALA A 75 -0.04 28.64 -1.77
C ALA A 75 0.15 29.94 -0.99
N MET A 76 0.82 29.89 0.16
CA MET A 76 1.12 31.08 0.95
C MET A 76 2.10 32.02 0.23
N GLY A 77 3.07 31.44 -0.48
CA GLY A 77 4.04 32.20 -1.25
C GLY A 77 3.43 32.90 -2.46
N THR A 78 2.44 32.29 -3.11
CA THR A 78 1.78 32.85 -4.28
C THR A 78 0.67 33.85 -3.93
N ALA A 79 0.25 33.91 -2.68
CA ALA A 79 -0.81 34.80 -2.22
C ALA A 79 -0.41 36.28 -2.05
N ARG A 80 0.78 36.61 -2.47
CA ARG A 80 1.31 37.99 -2.37
C ARG A 80 0.69 38.93 -3.40
#